data_eb614884d35fe4c127123ead2e1a631d
#
_entry.id   eb614884d35fe4c127123ead2e1a631d
#
_cell.length_a   1.000
_cell.length_b   1.000
_cell.length_c   1.000
_cell.angle_alpha   90.00
_cell.angle_beta   90.00
_cell.angle_gamma   90.00
#
_symmetry.space_group_name_H-M   'P 1'
#
loop_
_entity.id
_entity.type
_entity.pdbx_description
1 polymer ?
#
loop_
_entity_poly.entity_id
_entity_poly.type
_entity_poly.pdbx_seq_one_letter_code
_entity_poly.pdbx_strand_id
1 'polypeptide(L)' 'MNIYVINGPNINLLGTREPEIYGKETLKSISKKCIKQGLRDGHDVKFMQSNYEGEIVEWIQNAIIEKV' A
#
# COMPACT_ATOMS: atom_id res chain seq x y z
N MET A 1 4.57 -5.99 15.20
CA MET A 1 5.50 -5.20 14.38
C MET A 1 4.71 -4.28 13.48
N ASN A 2 5.15 -3.05 13.34
CA ASN A 2 4.51 -2.09 12.44
C ASN A 2 5.14 -2.17 11.06
N ILE A 3 4.30 -2.30 10.04
CA ILE A 3 4.73 -2.46 8.66
C ILE A 3 4.07 -1.38 7.81
N TYR A 4 4.87 -0.65 7.03
CA TYR A 4 4.37 0.28 6.02
C TYR A 4 4.44 -0.41 4.66
N VAL A 5 3.32 -0.40 3.94
CA VAL A 5 3.27 -0.82 2.54
C VAL A 5 3.03 0.45 1.73
N ILE A 6 4.06 0.88 1.01
CA ILE A 6 4.04 2.15 0.27
C ILE A 6 3.98 1.86 -1.22
N ASN A 7 2.97 2.41 -1.88
CA ASN A 7 2.73 2.22 -3.30
C ASN A 7 2.90 3.54 -4.06
N GLY A 8 3.55 3.45 -5.21
CA GLY A 8 3.90 4.60 -6.02
C GLY A 8 2.82 5.05 -6.98
N PRO A 9 3.21 5.92 -7.93
CA PRO A 9 2.27 6.54 -8.86
C PRO A 9 1.47 5.55 -9.70
N ASN A 10 0.22 5.93 -9.99
CA ASN A 10 -0.69 5.23 -10.89
C ASN A 10 -1.22 3.88 -10.40
N ILE A 11 -0.72 3.34 -9.31
CA ILE A 11 -1.23 2.06 -8.78
C ILE A 11 -2.67 2.22 -8.28
N ASN A 12 -3.10 3.45 -7.99
CA ASN A 12 -4.47 3.74 -7.63
C ASN A 12 -5.46 3.43 -8.76
N LEU A 13 -4.95 3.29 -10.01
CA LEU A 13 -5.77 2.94 -11.18
C LEU A 13 -5.92 1.44 -11.37
N LEU A 14 -5.34 0.64 -10.48
CA LEU A 14 -5.42 -0.80 -10.55
C LEU A 14 -6.88 -1.26 -10.59
N GLY A 15 -7.18 -2.18 -11.50
CA GLY A 15 -8.54 -2.71 -11.69
C GLY A 15 -9.43 -1.85 -12.57
N THR A 16 -8.94 -0.67 -13.01
CA THR A 16 -9.71 0.24 -13.87
C THR A 16 -9.25 0.23 -15.32
N ARG A 17 -8.06 -0.33 -15.61
CA ARG A 17 -7.48 -0.41 -16.95
C ARG A 17 -7.41 -1.86 -17.42
N GLU A 18 -8.01 -2.13 -18.57
CA GLU A 18 -7.92 -3.44 -19.24
C GLU A 18 -8.02 -4.62 -18.26
N PRO A 19 -9.17 -4.74 -17.53
CA PRO A 19 -9.31 -5.77 -16.49
C PRO A 19 -9.09 -7.20 -16.98
N GLU A 20 -9.38 -7.47 -18.25
CA GLU A 20 -9.19 -8.80 -18.85
C GLU A 20 -7.73 -9.16 -19.00
N ILE A 21 -6.83 -8.17 -18.98
CA ILE A 21 -5.38 -8.39 -19.08
C ILE A 21 -4.73 -8.31 -17.70
N TYR A 22 -5.06 -7.27 -16.94
CA TYR A 22 -4.41 -6.97 -15.65
C TYR A 22 -5.20 -7.46 -14.43
N GLY A 23 -6.39 -8.04 -14.64
CA GLY A 23 -7.24 -8.50 -13.55
C GLY A 23 -8.16 -7.42 -13.02
N LYS A 24 -9.06 -7.82 -12.12
CA LYS A 24 -10.08 -6.95 -11.55
C LYS A 24 -9.77 -6.46 -10.15
N GLU A 25 -8.63 -6.84 -9.59
CA GLU A 25 -8.23 -6.39 -8.27
C GLU A 25 -8.04 -4.88 -8.25
N THR A 26 -8.58 -4.23 -7.24
CA THR A 26 -8.38 -2.80 -7.03
C THR A 26 -7.35 -2.59 -5.91
N LEU A 27 -6.81 -1.38 -5.83
CA LEU A 27 -5.90 -1.05 -4.75
C LEU A 27 -6.59 -1.24 -3.39
N LYS A 28 -7.86 -0.89 -3.31
CA LYS A 28 -8.66 -1.05 -2.09
C LYS A 28 -8.77 -2.52 -1.68
N SER A 29 -9.01 -3.44 -2.63
CA SER A 29 -9.12 -4.85 -2.34
C SER A 29 -7.78 -5.44 -1.89
N ILE A 30 -6.70 -5.04 -2.52
CA ILE A 30 -5.35 -5.46 -2.14
C ILE A 30 -4.99 -4.94 -0.75
N SER A 31 -5.31 -3.68 -0.47
CA SER A 31 -5.10 -3.07 0.84
C SER A 31 -5.78 -3.87 1.94
N LYS A 32 -7.04 -4.23 1.73
CA LYS A 32 -7.79 -5.04 2.70
C LYS A 32 -7.14 -6.39 2.95
N LYS A 33 -6.66 -7.05 1.89
CA LYS A 33 -5.97 -8.34 2.01
C LYS A 33 -4.67 -8.21 2.81
N CYS A 34 -3.88 -7.19 2.53
CA CYS A 34 -2.62 -6.96 3.23
C CYS A 34 -2.84 -6.69 4.72
N ILE A 35 -3.79 -5.82 5.05
CA ILE A 35 -4.09 -5.46 6.44
C ILE A 35 -4.60 -6.69 7.19
N LYS A 36 -5.50 -7.44 6.59
CA LYS A 36 -6.08 -8.64 7.18
C LYS A 36 -5.01 -9.70 7.43
N GLN A 37 -4.13 -9.94 6.45
CA GLN A 37 -3.05 -10.90 6.59
C GLN A 37 -2.06 -10.47 7.68
N GLY A 38 -1.75 -9.18 7.72
CA GLY A 38 -0.87 -8.63 8.76
C GLY A 38 -1.43 -8.86 10.16
N LEU A 39 -2.71 -8.56 10.36
CA LEU A 39 -3.37 -8.78 11.65
C LEU A 39 -3.35 -10.25 12.05
N ARG A 40 -3.57 -11.14 11.09
CA ARG A 40 -3.53 -12.59 11.33
C ARG A 40 -2.16 -13.03 11.82
N ASP A 41 -1.12 -12.41 11.32
CA ASP A 41 0.27 -12.74 11.66
C ASP A 41 0.81 -11.89 12.83
N GLY A 42 -0.04 -11.11 13.49
CA GLY A 42 0.36 -10.30 14.63
C GLY A 42 1.04 -8.99 14.28
N HIS A 43 0.80 -8.46 13.07
CA HIS A 43 1.39 -7.22 12.61
C HIS A 43 0.34 -6.14 12.38
N ASP A 44 0.75 -4.89 12.57
CA ASP A 44 -0.07 -3.73 12.26
C ASP A 44 0.41 -3.16 10.92
N VAL A 45 -0.39 -3.32 9.88
CA VAL A 45 -0.05 -2.89 8.52
C VAL A 45 -0.71 -1.56 8.22
N LYS A 46 0.11 -0.59 7.80
CA LYS A 46 -0.37 0.69 7.29
C LYS A 46 -0.13 0.71 5.79
N PHE A 47 -1.21 0.69 5.03
CA PHE A 47 -1.16 0.63 3.57
C PHE A 47 -1.37 2.03 3.00
N MET A 48 -0.40 2.48 2.19
CA MET A 48 -0.38 3.85 1.67
C MET A 48 -0.13 3.87 0.18
N GLN A 49 -0.62 4.90 -0.48
CA GLN A 49 -0.39 5.11 -1.91
C GLN A 49 -0.33 6.61 -2.19
N SER A 50 0.57 7.00 -3.05
CA SER A 50 0.65 8.39 -3.52
C SER A 50 1.16 8.45 -4.95
N ASN A 51 0.67 9.46 -5.68
CA ASN A 51 1.20 9.80 -7.00
C ASN A 51 2.32 10.84 -6.90
N TYR A 52 2.66 11.28 -5.69
CA TYR A 52 3.63 12.35 -5.44
C TYR A 52 4.89 11.80 -4.79
N GLU A 53 6.00 11.92 -5.48
CA GLU A 53 7.29 11.43 -4.99
C GLU A 53 7.67 12.03 -3.63
N GLY A 54 7.44 13.34 -3.46
CA GLY A 54 7.75 14.03 -2.20
C GLY A 54 7.01 13.43 -1.01
N GLU A 55 5.75 13.06 -1.18
CA GLU A 55 4.97 12.44 -0.13
C GLU A 55 5.52 11.07 0.25
N ILE A 56 5.91 10.29 -0.77
CA ILE A 56 6.50 8.96 -0.55
C ILE A 56 7.82 9.09 0.21
N VAL A 57 8.65 10.06 -0.16
CA VAL A 57 9.92 10.33 0.53
C VAL A 57 9.67 10.65 2.00
N GLU A 58 8.68 11.48 2.30
CA GLU A 58 8.33 11.83 3.68
C GLU A 58 7.88 10.61 4.47
N TRP A 59 7.11 9.71 3.87
CA TRP A 59 6.68 8.48 4.53
C TRP A 59 7.86 7.58 4.86
N ILE A 60 8.82 7.46 3.94
CA ILE A 60 10.03 6.65 4.17
C ILE A 60 10.85 7.24 5.32
N GLN A 61 11.00 8.57 5.35
CA GLN A 61 11.70 9.25 6.43
C GLN A 61 10.98 9.03 7.77
N ASN A 62 9.66 9.11 7.76
CA ASN A 62 8.86 8.87 8.95
C ASN A 62 9.00 7.43 9.45
N ALA A 63 9.14 6.48 8.53
CA ALA A 63 9.34 5.07 8.89
C ALA A 63 10.60 4.88 9.72
N ILE A 64 11.65 5.64 9.43
CA ILE A 64 12.90 5.61 10.21
C ILE A 64 12.66 6.13 11.61
N ILE A 65 11.93 7.25 11.74
CA ILE A 65 11.62 7.87 13.04
C ILE A 65 10.73 6.96 13.88
N GLU A 66 9.74 6.36 13.26
CA GLU A 66 8.76 5.48 13.93
C GLU A 66 9.30 4.06 14.13
N LYS A 67 10.47 3.76 13.62
CA LYS A 67 11.10 2.43 13.70
C LYS A 67 10.22 1.32 13.11
N VAL A 68 9.68 1.60 11.95
CA VAL A 68 8.83 0.67 11.21
C VAL A 68 9.67 -0.35 10.46
#